data_91e4b242ee6af12873967beaf18eadd7
#
_entry.id   91e4b242ee6af12873967beaf18eadd7
#
_cell.length_a   1.000
_cell.length_b   1.000
_cell.length_c   1.000
_cell.angle_alpha   90.00
_cell.angle_beta   90.00
_cell.angle_gamma   90.00
#
_symmetry.space_group_name_H-M   'P 1'
#
loop_
_entity.id
_entity.type
_entity.pdbx_description
1 polymer ?
#
loop_
_entity_poly.entity_id
_entity_poly.type
_entity_poly.pdbx_seq_one_letter_code
_entity_poly.pdbx_strand_id
1 'polypeptide(L)'
;MRICMLVEGAYPYVVGGVSSWLQMLMEGLPEYEFFIYAIGADSRDRGKFKYKFPANVVGIQEVFLDEILSCHSPKLQENILNEQERQCLYDLVVGEKPIDIESIVNMFSQAKHKKNPLTIFMSSDFFDIISQVYADKYSYLPFTDFFWTMRSMLLPLFYFFHHPLPQADLYHTVATGYCGIIGSIAAKMYHKPFLITEHGIYSRERETEIVKCGWAKGDFKSVWIQYFYNIAKLAYTAANMVVTLFERNAIIEQELGCHPDKIRIVPNGIRMERFAHIPELTDHDGPLVIGGVVRVVPIKDIVTMLRAFLLVQQVFPDACLKVIGPYAEDPDYYKMCLQTVETLKLKNVEFTGSVNVAEVFPQLDIVLLSSISEGQPLAVLEGQAARRPFVTTDVGCCRALIYGGSNDDSGPAGAVVAPMDYEQMAKEIIRLGKNFPLRRKMGQVGWQRVKNGYTYEYFIDSYRKIFQQLEGAEK
;
A
#
# COMPACT_ATOMS: atom_id res chain seq x y z
N MET A 1 -20.19 17.31 3.56
CA MET A 1 -19.40 16.54 4.55
C MET A 1 -17.92 16.80 4.29
N ARG A 2 -17.16 17.08 5.35
CA ARG A 2 -15.70 17.24 5.29
C ARG A 2 -15.01 15.94 5.71
N ILE A 3 -14.11 15.44 4.87
CA ILE A 3 -13.37 14.20 5.10
C ILE A 3 -11.90 14.56 5.36
N CYS A 4 -11.35 14.12 6.51
CA CYS A 4 -9.93 14.24 6.78
C CYS A 4 -9.20 13.00 6.25
N MET A 5 -8.40 13.19 5.19
CA MET A 5 -7.54 12.15 4.62
C MET A 5 -6.22 12.10 5.40
N LEU A 6 -5.99 11.02 6.12
CA LEU A 6 -4.78 10.79 6.90
C LEU A 6 -3.82 9.94 6.07
N VAL A 7 -2.66 10.49 5.72
CA VAL A 7 -1.70 9.87 4.80
C VAL A 7 -0.30 9.85 5.38
N GLU A 8 0.44 8.77 5.14
CA GLU A 8 1.77 8.55 5.69
C GLU A 8 2.76 8.18 4.57
N GLY A 9 3.86 8.93 4.47
CA GLY A 9 5.04 8.60 3.68
C GLY A 9 4.94 8.76 2.16
N ALA A 10 3.74 8.90 1.58
CA ALA A 10 3.57 8.90 0.12
C ALA A 10 2.96 10.21 -0.41
N TYR A 11 1.64 10.38 -0.30
CA TYR A 11 0.95 11.55 -0.81
C TYR A 11 1.15 12.76 0.14
N PRO A 12 1.36 13.96 -0.35
CA PRO A 12 1.45 14.36 -1.77
C PRO A 12 2.87 14.44 -2.35
N TYR A 13 3.87 13.84 -1.69
CA TYR A 13 5.30 14.03 -2.00
C TYR A 13 5.85 13.03 -3.01
N VAL A 14 5.29 11.83 -3.10
CA VAL A 14 5.80 10.74 -3.94
C VAL A 14 4.75 10.31 -4.96
N VAL A 15 5.18 10.15 -6.21
CA VAL A 15 4.34 9.58 -7.27
C VAL A 15 4.29 8.06 -7.11
N GLY A 16 3.09 7.50 -6.97
CA GLY A 16 2.91 6.07 -6.76
C GLY A 16 1.45 5.62 -6.82
N GLY A 17 1.21 4.33 -6.67
CA GLY A 17 -0.14 3.73 -6.77
C GLY A 17 -1.14 4.35 -5.78
N VAL A 18 -0.79 4.36 -4.49
CA VAL A 18 -1.66 4.93 -3.43
C VAL A 18 -1.85 6.43 -3.62
N SER A 19 -0.80 7.16 -4.00
CA SER A 19 -0.89 8.61 -4.24
C SER A 19 -1.81 8.92 -5.43
N SER A 20 -1.70 8.17 -6.51
CA SER A 20 -2.58 8.32 -7.68
C SER A 20 -4.03 7.92 -7.37
N TRP A 21 -4.21 6.90 -6.55
CA TRP A 21 -5.52 6.48 -6.05
C TRP A 21 -6.20 7.59 -5.23
N LEU A 22 -5.48 8.20 -4.28
CA LEU A 22 -5.96 9.33 -3.50
C LEU A 22 -6.37 10.51 -4.37
N GLN A 23 -5.54 10.86 -5.36
CA GLN A 23 -5.84 11.92 -6.31
C GLN A 23 -7.13 11.62 -7.08
N MET A 24 -7.27 10.39 -7.61
CA MET A 24 -8.47 9.96 -8.34
C MET A 24 -9.72 9.95 -7.46
N LEU A 25 -9.61 9.54 -6.18
CA LEU A 25 -10.71 9.54 -5.24
C LEU A 25 -11.25 10.95 -5.00
N MET A 26 -10.35 11.89 -4.68
CA MET A 26 -10.72 13.28 -4.41
C MET A 26 -11.27 13.98 -5.66
N GLU A 27 -10.67 13.75 -6.84
CA GLU A 27 -11.18 14.28 -8.11
C GLU A 27 -12.59 13.74 -8.47
N GLY A 28 -12.83 12.47 -8.16
CA GLY A 28 -14.08 11.77 -8.51
C GLY A 28 -15.25 12.09 -7.58
N LEU A 29 -15.01 12.72 -6.45
CA LEU A 29 -16.01 13.03 -5.42
C LEU A 29 -16.05 14.54 -5.11
N PRO A 30 -16.37 15.40 -6.12
CA PRO A 30 -16.34 16.84 -5.95
C PRO A 30 -17.40 17.38 -4.97
N GLU A 31 -18.39 16.56 -4.61
CA GLU A 31 -19.44 16.89 -3.64
C GLU A 31 -18.96 16.86 -2.17
N TYR A 32 -17.76 16.31 -1.90
CA TYR A 32 -17.15 16.28 -0.57
C TYR A 32 -15.98 17.26 -0.48
N GLU A 33 -15.79 17.84 0.71
CA GLU A 33 -14.59 18.62 1.04
C GLU A 33 -13.53 17.69 1.63
N PHE A 34 -12.30 17.77 1.13
CA PHE A 34 -11.17 16.99 1.66
C PHE A 34 -10.18 17.89 2.38
N PHE A 35 -9.79 17.49 3.58
CA PHE A 35 -8.66 18.05 4.29
C PHE A 35 -7.57 16.99 4.41
N ILE A 36 -6.33 17.32 4.05
CA ILE A 36 -5.22 16.36 4.05
C ILE A 36 -4.40 16.54 5.32
N TYR A 37 -4.21 15.48 6.10
CA TYR A 37 -3.23 15.41 7.17
C TYR A 37 -2.09 14.50 6.72
N ALA A 38 -0.95 15.12 6.35
CA ALA A 38 0.17 14.41 5.74
C ALA A 38 1.32 14.23 6.74
N ILE A 39 1.72 12.98 6.96
CA ILE A 39 2.88 12.61 7.76
C ILE A 39 4.05 12.37 6.82
N GLY A 40 5.12 13.16 6.95
CA GLY A 40 6.36 13.04 6.20
C GLY A 40 7.53 12.63 7.09
N ALA A 41 8.58 12.07 6.49
CA ALA A 41 9.80 11.71 7.20
C ALA A 41 10.74 12.92 7.39
N ASP A 42 10.87 13.77 6.38
CA ASP A 42 11.87 14.83 6.28
C ASP A 42 11.19 16.19 5.96
N SER A 43 11.38 17.16 6.84
CA SER A 43 10.81 18.52 6.71
C SER A 43 11.31 19.28 5.48
N ARG A 44 12.39 18.82 4.85
CA ARG A 44 12.85 19.37 3.57
C ARG A 44 11.87 19.20 2.43
N ASP A 45 10.94 18.24 2.56
CA ASP A 45 9.88 17.99 1.56
C ASP A 45 8.64 18.87 1.74
N ARG A 46 8.60 19.68 2.78
CA ARG A 46 7.50 20.61 3.07
C ARG A 46 7.16 21.47 1.85
N GLY A 47 5.89 21.44 1.46
CA GLY A 47 5.38 22.20 0.32
C GLY A 47 5.86 21.73 -1.06
N LYS A 48 6.64 20.64 -1.18
CA LYS A 48 7.14 20.12 -2.46
C LYS A 48 6.19 19.07 -3.04
N PHE A 49 4.97 19.49 -3.33
CA PHE A 49 3.92 18.61 -3.81
C PHE A 49 4.16 18.14 -5.25
N LYS A 50 3.99 16.83 -5.48
CA LYS A 50 4.05 16.19 -6.80
C LYS A 50 2.70 16.19 -7.52
N TYR A 51 1.62 16.53 -6.81
CA TYR A 51 0.26 16.55 -7.30
C TYR A 51 -0.32 17.96 -7.20
N LYS A 52 -1.19 18.32 -8.16
CA LYS A 52 -2.02 19.51 -8.08
C LYS A 52 -3.31 19.14 -7.38
N PHE A 53 -3.60 19.76 -6.26
CA PHE A 53 -4.80 19.47 -5.50
C PHE A 53 -6.07 19.84 -6.27
N PRO A 54 -7.10 18.95 -6.28
CA PRO A 54 -8.43 19.28 -6.79
C PRO A 54 -9.06 20.44 -6.01
N ALA A 55 -10.04 21.12 -6.62
CA ALA A 55 -10.67 22.30 -6.04
C ALA A 55 -11.42 22.03 -4.72
N ASN A 56 -11.81 20.80 -4.46
CA ASN A 56 -12.48 20.35 -3.25
C ASN A 56 -11.52 19.94 -2.12
N VAL A 57 -10.21 20.07 -2.31
CA VAL A 57 -9.23 20.01 -1.22
C VAL A 57 -9.15 21.38 -0.56
N VAL A 58 -9.72 21.49 0.65
CA VAL A 58 -9.87 22.76 1.38
C VAL A 58 -8.69 23.13 2.27
N GLY A 59 -7.74 22.20 2.47
CA GLY A 59 -6.54 22.48 3.26
C GLY A 59 -5.64 21.25 3.41
N ILE A 60 -4.41 21.51 3.83
CA ILE A 60 -3.40 20.51 4.18
C ILE A 60 -2.68 20.90 5.46
N GLN A 61 -2.46 19.92 6.32
CA GLN A 61 -1.57 20.02 7.48
C GLN A 61 -0.43 19.01 7.28
N GLU A 62 0.78 19.51 7.34
CA GLU A 62 2.00 18.70 7.15
C GLU A 62 2.71 18.53 8.50
N VAL A 63 3.03 17.30 8.89
CA VAL A 63 3.76 16.97 10.10
C VAL A 63 4.94 16.08 9.76
N PHE A 64 6.16 16.47 10.15
CA PHE A 64 7.38 15.78 9.78
C PHE A 64 8.10 15.19 10.99
N LEU A 65 8.54 13.92 10.86
CA LEU A 65 9.14 13.17 11.96
C LEU A 65 10.51 13.71 12.41
N ASP A 66 11.29 14.28 11.49
CA ASP A 66 12.61 14.85 11.83
C ASP A 66 12.51 16.09 12.74
N GLU A 67 11.38 16.77 12.75
CA GLU A 67 11.14 17.93 13.62
C GLU A 67 11.07 17.56 15.12
N ILE A 68 10.85 16.29 15.45
CA ILE A 68 10.93 15.77 16.81
C ILE A 68 12.29 16.10 17.45
N LEU A 69 13.36 16.03 16.66
CA LEU A 69 14.72 16.26 17.12
C LEU A 69 14.96 17.71 17.55
N SER A 70 14.15 18.64 17.09
CA SER A 70 14.21 20.06 17.46
C SER A 70 13.44 20.40 18.76
N CYS A 71 12.66 19.47 19.29
CA CYS A 71 11.92 19.67 20.52
C CYS A 71 12.86 19.77 21.71
N HIS A 72 12.69 20.83 22.53
CA HIS A 72 13.47 20.99 23.76
C HIS A 72 13.08 19.93 24.78
N SER A 73 14.06 19.28 25.39
CA SER A 73 13.82 18.34 26.48
C SER A 73 13.28 19.05 27.72
N PRO A 74 12.12 18.66 28.25
CA PRO A 74 11.60 19.19 29.50
C PRO A 74 12.49 18.75 30.69
N LYS A 75 12.32 19.38 31.82
CA LYS A 75 12.89 18.89 33.06
C LYS A 75 12.22 17.58 33.48
N LEU A 76 12.96 16.72 34.18
CA LEU A 76 12.44 15.49 34.79
C LEU A 76 11.15 15.82 35.58
N GLN A 77 10.12 15.03 35.37
CA GLN A 77 8.84 15.15 36.09
C GLN A 77 8.47 13.83 36.75
N GLU A 78 7.69 13.88 37.80
CA GLU A 78 7.26 12.71 38.57
C GLU A 78 5.73 12.64 38.58
N ASN A 79 5.18 11.42 38.49
CA ASN A 79 3.76 11.12 38.65
C ASN A 79 2.83 11.97 37.78
N ILE A 80 3.13 12.06 36.47
CA ILE A 80 2.33 12.83 35.52
C ILE A 80 1.16 12.03 34.93
N LEU A 81 1.26 10.69 34.97
CA LEU A 81 0.25 9.75 34.43
C LEU A 81 -0.59 9.19 35.56
N ASN A 82 -1.90 9.02 35.34
CA ASN A 82 -2.75 8.25 36.24
C ASN A 82 -2.62 6.74 35.94
N GLU A 83 -3.24 5.90 36.80
CA GLU A 83 -3.11 4.44 36.70
C GLU A 83 -3.67 3.89 35.37
N GLN A 84 -4.77 4.44 34.84
CA GLN A 84 -5.36 4.02 33.56
C GLN A 84 -4.44 4.39 32.39
N GLU A 85 -3.85 5.58 32.41
CA GLU A 85 -2.88 6.02 31.40
C GLU A 85 -1.61 5.16 31.42
N ARG A 86 -1.11 4.80 32.61
CA ARG A 86 0.03 3.89 32.79
C ARG A 86 -0.26 2.51 32.21
N GLN A 87 -1.42 1.94 32.55
CA GLN A 87 -1.85 0.64 32.04
C GLN A 87 -2.03 0.67 30.52
N CYS A 88 -2.59 1.75 29.99
CA CYS A 88 -2.77 1.92 28.57
C CYS A 88 -1.44 1.95 27.78
N LEU A 89 -0.43 2.65 28.28
CA LEU A 89 0.92 2.64 27.68
C LEU A 89 1.58 1.26 27.78
N TYR A 90 1.41 0.57 28.90
CA TYR A 90 1.87 -0.80 29.07
C TYR A 90 1.23 -1.72 28.01
N ASP A 91 -0.10 -1.70 27.89
CA ASP A 91 -0.85 -2.55 26.96
C ASP A 91 -0.51 -2.22 25.47
N LEU A 92 -0.24 -0.95 25.15
CA LEU A 92 0.19 -0.53 23.81
C LEU A 92 1.51 -1.21 23.38
N VAL A 93 2.44 -1.36 24.33
CA VAL A 93 3.75 -1.97 24.07
C VAL A 93 3.65 -3.50 24.08
N VAL A 94 2.95 -4.06 25.05
CA VAL A 94 2.84 -5.52 25.24
C VAL A 94 1.93 -6.17 24.20
N GLY A 95 0.80 -5.52 23.87
CA GLY A 95 -0.12 -5.96 22.80
C GLY A 95 -0.96 -7.19 23.09
N GLU A 96 -1.02 -7.64 24.34
CA GLU A 96 -1.78 -8.84 24.74
C GLU A 96 -3.28 -8.56 24.95
N LYS A 97 -3.60 -7.34 25.35
CA LYS A 97 -4.98 -6.90 25.62
C LYS A 97 -5.44 -5.87 24.59
N PRO A 98 -6.74 -5.74 24.37
CA PRO A 98 -7.29 -4.61 23.61
C PRO A 98 -6.87 -3.28 24.24
N ILE A 99 -6.38 -2.36 23.42
CA ILE A 99 -5.93 -1.04 23.88
C ILE A 99 -7.16 -0.18 24.15
N ASP A 100 -7.19 0.46 25.32
CA ASP A 100 -8.23 1.43 25.67
C ASP A 100 -7.98 2.79 25.00
N ILE A 101 -8.63 2.98 23.85
CA ILE A 101 -8.52 4.22 23.06
C ILE A 101 -8.99 5.44 23.86
N GLU A 102 -9.96 5.28 24.77
CA GLU A 102 -10.48 6.38 25.59
C GLU A 102 -9.42 6.90 26.55
N SER A 103 -8.66 6.01 27.18
CA SER A 103 -7.52 6.41 28.01
C SER A 103 -6.42 7.12 27.20
N ILE A 104 -6.15 6.68 25.97
CA ILE A 104 -5.22 7.40 25.06
C ILE A 104 -5.76 8.80 24.75
N VAL A 105 -7.02 8.93 24.36
CA VAL A 105 -7.65 10.23 24.07
C VAL A 105 -7.56 11.16 25.28
N ASN A 106 -7.88 10.66 26.46
CA ASN A 106 -7.80 11.45 27.71
C ASN A 106 -6.38 11.89 28.02
N MET A 107 -5.39 11.02 27.87
CA MET A 107 -3.98 11.33 28.06
C MET A 107 -3.51 12.46 27.14
N PHE A 108 -3.88 12.42 25.86
CA PHE A 108 -3.49 13.44 24.88
C PHE A 108 -4.34 14.71 24.90
N SER A 109 -5.57 14.65 25.44
CA SER A 109 -6.44 15.84 25.59
C SER A 109 -6.00 16.73 26.77
N GLN A 110 -5.21 16.22 27.71
CA GLN A 110 -4.80 17.01 28.86
C GLN A 110 -3.83 18.12 28.46
N ALA A 111 -4.12 19.35 28.90
CA ALA A 111 -3.34 20.54 28.56
C ALA A 111 -1.85 20.47 28.98
N LYS A 112 -1.55 19.72 30.05
CA LYS A 112 -0.18 19.53 30.54
C LYS A 112 0.73 18.78 29.56
N HIS A 113 0.17 17.89 28.75
CA HIS A 113 0.95 17.07 27.80
C HIS A 113 1.06 17.70 26.41
N LYS A 114 0.19 18.65 26.06
CA LYS A 114 0.16 19.30 24.73
C LYS A 114 1.35 20.22 24.45
N LYS A 115 2.07 20.68 25.48
CA LYS A 115 3.12 21.68 25.30
C LYS A 115 4.47 21.15 24.86
N ASN A 116 4.75 19.86 25.13
CA ASN A 116 6.03 19.24 24.74
C ASN A 116 5.85 17.72 24.57
N PRO A 117 6.10 17.15 23.39
CA PRO A 117 5.98 15.72 23.16
C PRO A 117 6.94 14.88 24.01
N LEU A 118 8.02 15.47 24.52
CA LEU A 118 9.01 14.77 25.35
C LEU A 118 8.64 14.71 26.83
N THR A 119 7.58 15.37 27.29
CA THR A 119 7.24 15.42 28.72
C THR A 119 7.05 14.03 29.31
N ILE A 120 6.33 13.14 28.63
CA ILE A 120 6.10 11.77 29.13
C ILE A 120 7.41 10.98 29.16
N PHE A 121 8.27 11.11 28.15
CA PHE A 121 9.55 10.39 28.09
C PHE A 121 10.59 10.85 29.12
N MET A 122 10.38 12.00 29.72
CA MET A 122 11.21 12.56 30.79
C MET A 122 10.53 12.44 32.15
N SER A 123 9.58 11.49 32.30
CA SER A 123 8.92 11.22 33.57
C SER A 123 9.41 9.93 34.23
N SER A 124 9.26 9.84 35.55
CA SER A 124 9.45 8.58 36.29
C SER A 124 8.46 7.52 35.83
N ASP A 125 7.22 7.92 35.50
CA ASP A 125 6.18 7.02 34.99
C ASP A 125 6.62 6.24 33.77
N PHE A 126 7.23 6.91 32.78
CA PHE A 126 7.71 6.24 31.59
C PHE A 126 8.80 5.22 31.89
N PHE A 127 9.75 5.58 32.75
CA PHE A 127 10.81 4.67 33.16
C PHE A 127 10.25 3.44 33.87
N ASP A 128 9.31 3.62 34.80
CA ASP A 128 8.69 2.54 35.57
C ASP A 128 7.89 1.60 34.65
N ILE A 129 7.08 2.15 33.72
CA ILE A 129 6.30 1.37 32.76
C ILE A 129 7.23 0.52 31.88
N ILE A 130 8.27 1.13 31.31
CA ILE A 130 9.21 0.41 30.44
C ILE A 130 10.01 -0.63 31.23
N SER A 131 10.35 -0.35 32.49
CA SER A 131 11.03 -1.31 33.38
C SER A 131 10.14 -2.51 33.69
N GLN A 132 8.83 -2.28 33.91
CA GLN A 132 7.85 -3.35 34.11
C GLN A 132 7.69 -4.20 32.84
N VAL A 133 7.48 -3.58 31.67
CA VAL A 133 7.39 -4.27 30.37
C VAL A 133 8.64 -5.13 30.12
N TYR A 134 9.81 -4.57 30.44
CA TYR A 134 11.07 -5.29 30.32
C TYR A 134 11.10 -6.53 31.21
N ALA A 135 10.78 -6.38 32.50
CA ALA A 135 10.77 -7.49 33.45
C ALA A 135 9.80 -8.60 33.05
N ASP A 136 8.61 -8.22 32.57
CA ASP A 136 7.53 -9.16 32.25
C ASP A 136 7.77 -9.91 30.92
N LYS A 137 8.39 -9.28 29.92
CA LYS A 137 8.39 -9.84 28.57
C LYS A 137 9.75 -9.84 27.85
N TYR A 138 10.65 -8.90 28.17
CA TYR A 138 11.87 -8.66 27.39
C TYR A 138 13.15 -8.73 28.20
N SER A 139 13.14 -9.39 29.37
CA SER A 139 14.29 -9.49 30.28
C SER A 139 15.53 -10.18 29.68
N TYR A 140 15.37 -10.85 28.55
CA TYR A 140 16.46 -11.48 27.78
C TYR A 140 17.24 -10.48 26.89
N LEU A 141 16.72 -9.24 26.73
CA LEU A 141 17.38 -8.18 25.96
C LEU A 141 18.26 -7.30 26.86
N PRO A 142 19.28 -6.61 26.32
CA PRO A 142 19.98 -5.57 27.07
C PRO A 142 19.02 -4.40 27.41
N PHE A 143 18.87 -4.08 28.69
CA PHE A 143 17.89 -3.08 29.17
C PHE A 143 18.07 -1.71 28.54
N THR A 144 19.31 -1.22 28.45
CA THR A 144 19.58 0.12 27.88
C THR A 144 19.10 0.21 26.42
N ASP A 145 19.41 -0.78 25.60
CA ASP A 145 19.02 -0.81 24.19
C ASP A 145 17.50 -0.98 24.06
N PHE A 146 16.89 -1.79 24.95
CA PHE A 146 15.45 -1.94 25.01
C PHE A 146 14.76 -0.62 25.35
N PHE A 147 15.22 0.09 26.37
CA PHE A 147 14.66 1.38 26.77
C PHE A 147 14.69 2.41 25.63
N TRP A 148 15.82 2.53 24.94
CA TRP A 148 15.95 3.46 23.80
C TRP A 148 15.13 3.02 22.60
N THR A 149 14.95 1.73 22.38
CA THR A 149 14.08 1.19 21.36
C THR A 149 12.62 1.57 21.63
N MET A 150 12.12 1.33 22.84
CA MET A 150 10.77 1.71 23.25
C MET A 150 10.52 3.21 23.09
N ARG A 151 11.50 4.02 23.53
CA ARG A 151 11.42 5.46 23.35
C ARG A 151 11.31 5.84 21.86
N SER A 152 12.12 5.26 21.02
CA SER A 152 12.11 5.54 19.57
C SER A 152 10.79 5.13 18.88
N MET A 153 10.14 4.07 19.34
CA MET A 153 8.87 3.59 18.83
C MET A 153 7.70 4.50 19.23
N LEU A 154 7.68 4.95 20.47
CA LEU A 154 6.56 5.71 21.02
C LEU A 154 6.67 7.22 20.75
N LEU A 155 7.88 7.75 20.61
CA LEU A 155 8.12 9.18 20.44
C LEU A 155 7.37 9.79 19.23
N PRO A 156 7.35 9.16 18.03
CA PRO A 156 6.55 9.67 16.91
C PRO A 156 5.08 9.81 17.25
N LEU A 157 4.51 8.83 17.94
CA LEU A 157 3.11 8.82 18.33
C LEU A 157 2.77 10.04 19.19
N PHE A 158 3.56 10.31 20.23
CA PHE A 158 3.36 11.46 21.11
C PHE A 158 3.57 12.78 20.40
N TYR A 159 4.51 12.83 19.46
CA TYR A 159 4.76 14.01 18.65
C TYR A 159 3.55 14.39 17.78
N PHE A 160 2.92 13.41 17.14
CA PHE A 160 1.72 13.68 16.33
C PHE A 160 0.58 14.29 17.17
N PHE A 161 0.40 13.84 18.41
CA PHE A 161 -0.62 14.40 19.30
C PHE A 161 -0.29 15.76 19.88
N HIS A 162 0.94 16.21 19.74
CA HIS A 162 1.30 17.58 20.05
C HIS A 162 0.69 18.56 19.03
N HIS A 163 0.46 18.13 17.80
CA HIS A 163 -0.20 18.92 16.76
C HIS A 163 -1.73 18.87 16.90
N PRO A 164 -2.44 19.98 16.61
CA PRO A 164 -3.90 19.95 16.62
C PRO A 164 -4.41 19.00 15.53
N LEU A 165 -5.33 18.13 15.91
CA LEU A 165 -6.01 17.28 14.94
C LEU A 165 -7.12 18.09 14.26
N PRO A 166 -7.24 18.04 12.92
CA PRO A 166 -8.27 18.77 12.19
C PRO A 166 -9.66 18.22 12.52
N GLN A 167 -10.64 19.10 12.69
CA GLN A 167 -12.03 18.70 12.82
C GLN A 167 -12.61 18.34 11.46
N ALA A 168 -13.21 17.16 11.36
CA ALA A 168 -13.84 16.65 10.17
C ALA A 168 -15.09 15.83 10.52
N ASP A 169 -15.93 15.54 9.54
CA ASP A 169 -17.12 14.72 9.71
C ASP A 169 -16.80 13.22 9.53
N LEU A 170 -15.69 12.90 8.89
CA LEU A 170 -15.18 11.54 8.67
C LEU A 170 -13.64 11.57 8.67
N TYR A 171 -13.02 10.60 9.33
CA TYR A 171 -11.59 10.36 9.26
C TYR A 171 -11.33 9.15 8.37
N HIS A 172 -10.49 9.32 7.34
CA HIS A 172 -10.19 8.29 6.38
C HIS A 172 -8.67 8.12 6.25
N THR A 173 -8.15 6.95 6.57
CA THR A 173 -6.73 6.62 6.44
C THR A 173 -6.48 5.59 5.35
N VAL A 174 -5.26 5.62 4.78
CA VAL A 174 -4.83 4.67 3.72
C VAL A 174 -3.87 3.59 4.23
N ALA A 175 -3.62 3.54 5.55
CA ALA A 175 -2.78 2.54 6.19
C ALA A 175 -3.12 2.42 7.68
N THR A 176 -2.73 1.31 8.30
CA THR A 176 -2.93 1.01 9.72
C THR A 176 -1.74 1.38 10.60
N GLY A 177 -0.79 2.17 10.07
CA GLY A 177 0.38 2.67 10.78
C GLY A 177 0.08 3.86 11.72
N TYR A 178 0.97 4.85 11.76
CA TYR A 178 0.76 6.05 12.57
C TYR A 178 -0.51 6.82 12.17
N CYS A 179 -0.81 6.92 10.89
CA CYS A 179 -2.05 7.53 10.42
C CYS A 179 -3.29 6.74 10.90
N GLY A 180 -3.21 5.42 11.06
CA GLY A 180 -4.26 4.58 11.63
C GLY A 180 -4.54 4.91 13.09
N ILE A 181 -3.50 5.07 13.92
CA ILE A 181 -3.67 5.48 15.33
C ILE A 181 -4.25 6.90 15.42
N ILE A 182 -3.70 7.83 14.64
CA ILE A 182 -4.16 9.22 14.64
C ILE A 182 -5.64 9.29 14.25
N GLY A 183 -6.04 8.55 13.21
CA GLY A 183 -7.43 8.45 12.79
C GLY A 183 -8.34 7.87 13.88
N SER A 184 -7.89 6.81 14.55
CA SER A 184 -8.62 6.19 15.68
C SER A 184 -8.88 7.19 16.81
N ILE A 185 -7.86 7.97 17.17
CA ILE A 185 -7.95 8.95 18.26
C ILE A 185 -8.76 10.17 17.85
N ALA A 186 -8.56 10.69 16.63
CA ALA A 186 -9.34 11.81 16.13
C ALA A 186 -10.84 11.47 16.04
N ALA A 187 -11.16 10.30 15.51
CA ALA A 187 -12.53 9.81 15.43
C ALA A 187 -13.20 9.69 16.81
N LYS A 188 -12.49 9.10 17.78
CA LYS A 188 -12.99 8.99 19.17
C LYS A 188 -13.12 10.35 19.84
N MET A 189 -12.12 11.25 19.67
CA MET A 189 -12.11 12.59 20.27
C MET A 189 -13.26 13.47 19.79
N TYR A 190 -13.58 13.39 18.51
CA TYR A 190 -14.61 14.21 17.87
C TYR A 190 -15.94 13.47 17.67
N HIS A 191 -16.06 12.23 18.15
CA HIS A 191 -17.23 11.35 17.99
C HIS A 191 -17.66 11.23 16.53
N LYS A 192 -16.70 10.96 15.63
CA LYS A 192 -16.89 10.85 14.18
C LYS A 192 -16.51 9.46 13.67
N PRO A 193 -17.11 9.01 12.54
CA PRO A 193 -16.74 7.73 11.95
C PRO A 193 -15.30 7.68 11.48
N PHE A 194 -14.73 6.46 11.50
CA PHE A 194 -13.38 6.16 11.06
C PHE A 194 -13.39 5.08 9.98
N LEU A 195 -12.80 5.41 8.84
CA LEU A 195 -12.65 4.54 7.68
C LEU A 195 -11.17 4.25 7.43
N ILE A 196 -10.87 2.99 7.18
CA ILE A 196 -9.54 2.54 6.73
C ILE A 196 -9.67 2.02 5.31
N THR A 197 -8.74 2.38 4.42
CA THR A 197 -8.53 1.70 3.13
C THR A 197 -7.12 1.16 3.09
N GLU A 198 -6.95 -0.17 3.00
CA GLU A 198 -5.64 -0.80 2.85
C GLU A 198 -5.41 -1.26 1.41
N HIS A 199 -4.33 -0.78 0.81
CA HIS A 199 -3.86 -1.20 -0.52
C HIS A 199 -2.99 -2.46 -0.47
N GLY A 200 -2.26 -2.63 0.61
CA GLY A 200 -1.50 -3.78 1.03
C GLY A 200 -1.63 -3.91 2.54
N ILE A 201 -1.17 -5.00 3.14
CA ILE A 201 -1.23 -5.18 4.58
C ILE A 201 -0.04 -4.48 5.24
N TYR A 202 -0.26 -3.28 5.76
CA TYR A 202 0.79 -2.41 6.30
C TYR A 202 1.71 -3.11 7.29
N SER A 203 1.16 -3.85 8.26
CA SER A 203 1.96 -4.55 9.27
C SER A 203 2.90 -5.60 8.66
N ARG A 204 2.47 -6.34 7.62
CA ARG A 204 3.31 -7.31 6.89
C ARG A 204 4.36 -6.64 6.01
N GLU A 205 4.05 -5.49 5.45
CA GLU A 205 5.03 -4.68 4.70
C GLU A 205 6.12 -4.17 5.63
N ARG A 206 5.74 -3.64 6.80
CA ARG A 206 6.69 -3.23 7.85
C ARG A 206 7.53 -4.39 8.37
N GLU A 207 6.94 -5.55 8.61
CA GLU A 207 7.68 -6.77 8.98
C GLU A 207 8.76 -7.10 7.93
N THR A 208 8.39 -7.12 6.66
CA THR A 208 9.32 -7.41 5.56
C THR A 208 10.47 -6.40 5.51
N GLU A 209 10.20 -5.12 5.71
CA GLU A 209 11.21 -4.07 5.75
C GLU A 209 12.12 -4.19 6.98
N ILE A 210 11.56 -4.46 8.16
CA ILE A 210 12.32 -4.61 9.41
C ILE A 210 13.23 -5.84 9.34
N VAL A 211 12.76 -6.95 8.77
CA VAL A 211 13.59 -8.15 8.57
C VAL A 211 14.81 -7.84 7.70
N LYS A 212 14.64 -7.03 6.66
CA LYS A 212 15.72 -6.66 5.73
C LYS A 212 16.60 -5.50 6.21
N CYS A 213 16.10 -4.66 7.14
CA CYS A 213 16.84 -3.46 7.55
C CYS A 213 18.10 -3.78 8.36
N GLY A 214 19.08 -2.88 8.30
CA GLY A 214 20.32 -2.96 9.08
C GLY A 214 20.30 -2.18 10.41
N TRP A 215 19.29 -1.32 10.62
CA TRP A 215 19.22 -0.45 11.81
C TRP A 215 18.61 -1.17 13.05
N ALA A 216 17.69 -2.09 12.88
CA ALA A 216 17.20 -2.97 13.92
C ALA A 216 18.03 -4.27 13.94
N LYS A 217 18.60 -4.63 15.08
CA LYS A 217 19.52 -5.78 15.21
C LYS A 217 18.93 -6.87 16.10
N GLY A 218 19.21 -8.14 15.74
CA GLY A 218 18.85 -9.30 16.55
C GLY A 218 17.35 -9.32 16.92
N ASP A 219 17.10 -9.60 18.19
CA ASP A 219 15.76 -9.77 18.74
C ASP A 219 14.95 -8.46 18.81
N PHE A 220 15.59 -7.30 18.65
CA PHE A 220 14.87 -6.02 18.55
C PHE A 220 14.00 -5.92 17.29
N LYS A 221 14.28 -6.70 16.25
CA LYS A 221 13.39 -6.80 15.09
C LYS A 221 12.01 -7.29 15.49
N SER A 222 11.93 -8.31 16.32
CA SER A 222 10.67 -8.86 16.80
C SER A 222 9.86 -7.84 17.62
N VAL A 223 10.53 -7.00 18.40
CA VAL A 223 9.90 -5.94 19.21
C VAL A 223 9.25 -4.90 18.30
N TRP A 224 9.95 -4.43 17.25
CA TRP A 224 9.42 -3.51 16.27
C TRP A 224 8.24 -4.11 15.48
N ILE A 225 8.38 -5.35 15.05
CA ILE A 225 7.32 -6.06 14.32
C ILE A 225 6.06 -6.14 15.17
N GLN A 226 6.18 -6.59 16.43
CA GLN A 226 5.05 -6.69 17.35
C GLN A 226 4.37 -5.34 17.56
N TYR A 227 5.13 -4.26 17.68
CA TYR A 227 4.57 -2.91 17.81
C TYR A 227 3.69 -2.54 16.61
N PHE A 228 4.15 -2.77 15.37
CA PHE A 228 3.35 -2.47 14.18
C PHE A 228 2.10 -3.34 14.06
N TYR A 229 2.15 -4.58 14.50
CA TYR A 229 0.96 -5.43 14.61
C TYR A 229 -0.03 -4.90 15.65
N ASN A 230 0.45 -4.43 16.80
CA ASN A 230 -0.38 -3.87 17.86
C ASN A 230 -1.11 -2.60 17.41
N ILE A 231 -0.42 -1.67 16.74
CA ILE A 231 -1.04 -0.45 16.25
C ILE A 231 -2.03 -0.72 15.11
N ALA A 232 -1.76 -1.69 14.24
CA ALA A 232 -2.70 -2.11 13.22
C ALA A 232 -3.99 -2.70 13.83
N LYS A 233 -3.85 -3.57 14.83
CA LYS A 233 -4.98 -4.14 15.57
C LYS A 233 -5.83 -3.07 16.26
N LEU A 234 -5.18 -2.05 16.85
CA LEU A 234 -5.88 -0.90 17.43
C LEU A 234 -6.70 -0.17 16.36
N ALA A 235 -6.11 0.12 15.20
CA ALA A 235 -6.78 0.81 14.11
C ALA A 235 -8.01 0.01 13.61
N TYR A 236 -7.88 -1.31 13.39
CA TYR A 236 -8.99 -2.17 13.02
C TYR A 236 -10.11 -2.20 14.07
N THR A 237 -9.74 -2.23 15.35
CA THR A 237 -10.71 -2.22 16.45
C THR A 237 -11.52 -0.92 16.44
N ALA A 238 -10.86 0.22 16.24
CA ALA A 238 -11.47 1.55 16.22
C ALA A 238 -12.29 1.84 14.98
N ALA A 239 -11.94 1.27 13.83
CA ALA A 239 -12.61 1.55 12.56
C ALA A 239 -14.09 1.17 12.59
N ASN A 240 -14.92 2.01 11.98
CA ASN A 240 -16.32 1.70 11.67
C ASN A 240 -16.40 0.81 10.43
N MET A 241 -15.48 1.01 9.47
CA MET A 241 -15.38 0.23 8.25
C MET A 241 -13.93 0.14 7.79
N VAL A 242 -13.57 -1.00 7.22
CA VAL A 242 -12.27 -1.28 6.59
C VAL A 242 -12.52 -1.67 5.16
N VAL A 243 -11.89 -0.98 4.23
CA VAL A 243 -11.94 -1.28 2.81
C VAL A 243 -10.61 -1.91 2.40
N THR A 244 -10.71 -3.01 1.69
CA THR A 244 -9.57 -3.70 1.10
C THR A 244 -9.80 -3.94 -0.40
N LEU A 245 -8.73 -4.22 -1.15
CA LEU A 245 -8.83 -4.30 -2.61
C LEU A 245 -9.29 -5.66 -3.12
N PHE A 246 -9.09 -6.75 -2.35
CA PHE A 246 -9.38 -8.11 -2.78
C PHE A 246 -9.50 -9.09 -1.59
N GLU A 247 -10.13 -10.22 -1.87
CA GLU A 247 -10.56 -11.22 -0.87
C GLU A 247 -9.41 -11.77 0.00
N ARG A 248 -8.23 -12.00 -0.58
CA ARG A 248 -7.07 -12.50 0.18
C ARG A 248 -6.61 -11.53 1.26
N ASN A 249 -6.63 -10.22 0.99
CA ASN A 249 -6.33 -9.22 2.00
C ASN A 249 -7.40 -9.20 3.10
N ALA A 250 -8.68 -9.31 2.74
CA ALA A 250 -9.77 -9.38 3.72
C ALA A 250 -9.59 -10.53 4.72
N ILE A 251 -9.12 -11.70 4.24
CA ILE A 251 -8.81 -12.84 5.13
C ILE A 251 -7.65 -12.48 6.08
N ILE A 252 -6.59 -11.86 5.56
CA ILE A 252 -5.44 -11.48 6.39
C ILE A 252 -5.82 -10.41 7.42
N GLU A 253 -6.62 -9.42 7.05
CA GLU A 253 -7.13 -8.40 7.97
C GLU A 253 -7.95 -9.01 9.11
N GLN A 254 -8.75 -10.07 8.82
CA GLN A 254 -9.47 -10.83 9.85
C GLN A 254 -8.51 -11.57 10.79
N GLU A 255 -7.48 -12.23 10.26
CA GLU A 255 -6.43 -12.88 11.05
C GLU A 255 -5.70 -11.88 11.97
N LEU A 256 -5.57 -10.62 11.53
CA LEU A 256 -4.96 -9.52 12.28
C LEU A 256 -5.93 -8.84 13.27
N GLY A 257 -7.16 -9.31 13.36
CA GLY A 257 -8.15 -8.87 14.36
C GLY A 257 -9.18 -7.88 13.86
N CYS A 258 -9.31 -7.66 12.54
CA CYS A 258 -10.42 -6.91 11.98
C CYS A 258 -11.71 -7.76 12.01
N HIS A 259 -12.81 -7.20 12.52
CA HIS A 259 -14.08 -7.91 12.53
C HIS A 259 -14.63 -8.06 11.10
N PRO A 260 -15.09 -9.26 10.68
CA PRO A 260 -15.54 -9.52 9.31
C PRO A 260 -16.62 -8.55 8.81
N ASP A 261 -17.56 -8.18 9.68
CA ASP A 261 -18.68 -7.30 9.34
C ASP A 261 -18.25 -5.87 8.97
N LYS A 262 -17.03 -5.46 9.38
CA LYS A 262 -16.46 -4.15 9.05
C LYS A 262 -15.80 -4.14 7.67
N ILE A 263 -15.44 -5.30 7.12
CA ILE A 263 -14.64 -5.38 5.90
C ILE A 263 -15.53 -5.24 4.66
N ARG A 264 -15.08 -4.40 3.73
CA ARG A 264 -15.67 -4.26 2.39
C ARG A 264 -14.57 -4.40 1.35
N ILE A 265 -14.87 -5.10 0.26
CA ILE A 265 -13.93 -5.24 -0.87
C ILE A 265 -14.33 -4.22 -1.93
N VAL A 266 -13.43 -3.27 -2.19
CA VAL A 266 -13.57 -2.28 -3.26
C VAL A 266 -12.26 -2.26 -4.04
N PRO A 267 -12.23 -2.87 -5.23
CA PRO A 267 -11.03 -2.90 -6.05
C PRO A 267 -10.69 -1.52 -6.62
N ASN A 268 -9.43 -1.34 -7.01
CA ASN A 268 -9.03 -0.18 -7.78
C ASN A 268 -9.75 -0.17 -9.13
N GLY A 269 -10.11 1.02 -9.59
CA GLY A 269 -10.69 1.25 -10.90
C GLY A 269 -9.73 1.92 -11.87
N ILE A 270 -9.91 1.67 -13.16
CA ILE A 270 -9.17 2.35 -14.23
C ILE A 270 -10.14 3.07 -15.17
N ARG A 271 -9.65 4.15 -15.80
CA ARG A 271 -10.40 4.91 -16.82
C ARG A 271 -10.35 4.15 -18.15
N MET A 272 -11.45 3.44 -18.47
CA MET A 272 -11.56 2.63 -19.70
C MET A 272 -11.40 3.47 -20.98
N GLU A 273 -11.79 4.76 -20.95
CA GLU A 273 -11.73 5.66 -22.10
C GLU A 273 -10.30 5.84 -22.62
N ARG A 274 -9.29 5.74 -21.74
CA ARG A 274 -7.88 5.82 -22.13
C ARG A 274 -7.46 4.72 -23.10
N PHE A 275 -8.15 3.59 -23.07
CA PHE A 275 -7.86 2.38 -23.86
C PHE A 275 -8.91 2.08 -24.93
N ALA A 276 -9.97 2.90 -25.03
CA ALA A 276 -11.10 2.66 -25.92
C ALA A 276 -10.70 2.67 -27.41
N HIS A 277 -9.65 3.44 -27.77
CA HIS A 277 -9.15 3.54 -29.14
C HIS A 277 -8.28 2.35 -29.56
N ILE A 278 -7.88 1.48 -28.60
CA ILE A 278 -6.99 0.34 -28.87
C ILE A 278 -7.81 -0.77 -29.57
N PRO A 279 -7.41 -1.18 -30.79
CA PRO A 279 -8.12 -2.23 -31.52
C PRO A 279 -7.96 -3.59 -30.83
N GLU A 280 -8.87 -4.49 -31.13
CA GLU A 280 -8.70 -5.90 -30.81
C GLU A 280 -7.44 -6.44 -31.45
N LEU A 281 -6.91 -7.53 -30.85
CA LEU A 281 -5.79 -8.26 -31.45
C LEU A 281 -6.17 -8.75 -32.85
N THR A 282 -5.31 -8.47 -33.81
CA THR A 282 -5.38 -8.99 -35.18
C THR A 282 -4.29 -10.02 -35.39
N ASP A 283 -4.57 -11.03 -36.21
CA ASP A 283 -3.53 -11.99 -36.61
C ASP A 283 -2.57 -11.32 -37.58
N HIS A 284 -1.28 -11.62 -37.46
CA HIS A 284 -0.25 -11.06 -38.31
C HIS A 284 0.94 -12.04 -38.46
N ASP A 285 1.63 -11.92 -39.59
CA ASP A 285 2.82 -12.70 -39.90
C ASP A 285 4.11 -12.11 -39.31
N GLY A 286 4.00 -11.02 -38.53
CA GLY A 286 5.14 -10.36 -37.88
C GLY A 286 5.64 -11.11 -36.65
N PRO A 287 6.75 -10.64 -36.04
CA PRO A 287 7.29 -11.23 -34.83
C PRO A 287 6.32 -11.14 -33.66
N LEU A 288 6.35 -12.16 -32.78
CA LEU A 288 5.59 -12.13 -31.53
C LEU A 288 6.15 -11.05 -30.61
N VAL A 289 5.32 -10.05 -30.26
CA VAL A 289 5.72 -8.93 -29.42
C VAL A 289 5.15 -9.11 -28.01
N ILE A 290 6.06 -9.21 -27.04
CA ILE A 290 5.76 -9.43 -25.63
C ILE A 290 6.13 -8.19 -24.85
N GLY A 291 5.27 -7.72 -23.93
CA GLY A 291 5.54 -6.54 -23.12
C GLY A 291 5.40 -6.77 -21.64
N GLY A 292 6.36 -6.31 -20.84
CA GLY A 292 6.23 -6.19 -19.39
C GLY A 292 6.03 -4.73 -19.00
N VAL A 293 4.84 -4.36 -18.49
CA VAL A 293 4.55 -2.98 -18.04
C VAL A 293 4.88 -2.87 -16.55
N VAL A 294 6.12 -2.51 -16.24
CA VAL A 294 6.66 -2.56 -14.88
C VAL A 294 7.77 -1.54 -14.65
N ARG A 295 7.94 -1.05 -13.43
CA ARG A 295 9.18 -0.36 -13.01
C ARG A 295 10.33 -1.36 -12.96
N VAL A 296 11.53 -0.96 -13.35
CA VAL A 296 12.70 -1.85 -13.31
C VAL A 296 13.32 -1.81 -11.91
N VAL A 297 12.74 -2.61 -11.01
CA VAL A 297 13.16 -2.74 -9.60
C VAL A 297 13.09 -4.23 -9.16
N PRO A 298 13.86 -4.67 -8.14
CA PRO A 298 13.98 -6.08 -7.75
C PRO A 298 12.67 -6.81 -7.52
N ILE A 299 11.67 -6.15 -6.91
CA ILE A 299 10.38 -6.78 -6.61
C ILE A 299 9.58 -7.17 -7.87
N LYS A 300 9.88 -6.57 -9.02
CA LYS A 300 9.25 -6.88 -10.32
C LYS A 300 9.91 -8.06 -11.05
N ASP A 301 11.04 -8.52 -10.57
CA ASP A 301 11.78 -9.71 -11.02
C ASP A 301 11.92 -9.83 -12.55
N ILE A 302 12.51 -8.76 -13.13
CA ILE A 302 12.77 -8.71 -14.58
C ILE A 302 13.71 -9.83 -15.02
N VAL A 303 14.57 -10.32 -14.14
CA VAL A 303 15.49 -11.44 -14.43
C VAL A 303 14.71 -12.71 -14.76
N THR A 304 13.65 -13.03 -14.04
CA THR A 304 12.75 -14.16 -14.37
C THR A 304 12.08 -13.96 -15.74
N MET A 305 11.65 -12.75 -16.06
CA MET A 305 11.07 -12.39 -17.38
C MET A 305 12.09 -12.62 -18.50
N LEU A 306 13.34 -12.18 -18.33
CA LEU A 306 14.42 -12.37 -19.30
C LEU A 306 14.79 -13.85 -19.49
N ARG A 307 14.82 -14.64 -18.41
CA ARG A 307 15.04 -16.09 -18.49
C ARG A 307 13.92 -16.83 -19.21
N ALA A 308 12.67 -16.46 -18.95
CA ALA A 308 11.53 -16.99 -19.68
C ALA A 308 11.62 -16.64 -21.16
N PHE A 309 12.00 -15.41 -21.49
CA PHE A 309 12.14 -14.95 -22.87
C PHE A 309 13.24 -15.73 -23.63
N LEU A 310 14.33 -16.13 -22.97
CA LEU A 310 15.34 -16.99 -23.59
C LEU A 310 14.72 -18.28 -24.16
N LEU A 311 13.85 -18.94 -23.39
CA LEU A 311 13.17 -20.16 -23.82
C LEU A 311 12.14 -19.87 -24.93
N VAL A 312 11.50 -18.71 -24.89
CA VAL A 312 10.58 -18.28 -25.95
C VAL A 312 11.32 -18.06 -27.26
N GLN A 313 12.51 -17.46 -27.26
CA GLN A 313 13.32 -17.24 -28.48
C GLN A 313 13.79 -18.53 -29.13
N GLN A 314 13.90 -19.63 -28.39
CA GLN A 314 14.20 -20.96 -29.01
C GLN A 314 13.07 -21.44 -29.91
N VAL A 315 11.84 -21.00 -29.67
CA VAL A 315 10.64 -21.36 -30.45
C VAL A 315 10.25 -20.28 -31.46
N PHE A 316 10.44 -19.01 -31.08
CA PHE A 316 10.16 -17.83 -31.87
C PHE A 316 11.42 -16.97 -31.98
N PRO A 317 12.35 -17.27 -32.89
CA PRO A 317 13.67 -16.59 -32.96
C PRO A 317 13.60 -15.08 -33.16
N ASP A 318 12.55 -14.58 -33.82
CA ASP A 318 12.32 -13.17 -34.11
C ASP A 318 11.46 -12.45 -33.06
N ALA A 319 11.02 -13.14 -31.99
CA ALA A 319 10.22 -12.53 -30.95
C ALA A 319 10.92 -11.32 -30.34
N CYS A 320 10.10 -10.33 -29.92
CA CYS A 320 10.58 -9.11 -29.26
C CYS A 320 10.06 -9.05 -27.82
N LEU A 321 10.88 -8.60 -26.88
CA LEU A 321 10.51 -8.30 -25.51
C LEU A 321 10.69 -6.81 -25.23
N LYS A 322 9.61 -6.13 -24.84
CA LYS A 322 9.62 -4.73 -24.40
C LYS A 322 9.43 -4.66 -22.88
N VAL A 323 10.42 -4.15 -22.15
CA VAL A 323 10.30 -3.82 -20.73
C VAL A 323 9.93 -2.34 -20.62
N ILE A 324 8.67 -2.08 -20.25
CA ILE A 324 8.01 -0.77 -20.36
C ILE A 324 7.85 -0.16 -18.98
N GLY A 325 8.60 0.89 -18.70
CA GLY A 325 8.52 1.60 -17.43
C GLY A 325 9.86 2.21 -16.98
N PRO A 326 9.87 3.03 -15.94
CA PRO A 326 11.05 3.72 -15.46
C PRO A 326 12.12 2.74 -14.94
N TYR A 327 13.38 3.06 -15.19
CA TYR A 327 14.55 2.28 -14.76
C TYR A 327 15.56 3.10 -13.94
N ALA A 328 15.25 4.38 -13.69
CA ALA A 328 16.16 5.26 -12.94
C ALA A 328 16.03 5.11 -11.42
N GLU A 329 15.03 4.39 -10.92
CA GLU A 329 14.75 4.22 -9.49
C GLU A 329 15.80 3.32 -8.81
N ASP A 330 16.26 2.26 -9.50
CA ASP A 330 17.29 1.34 -9.03
C ASP A 330 18.32 1.09 -10.17
N PRO A 331 19.33 1.95 -10.30
CA PRO A 331 20.34 1.84 -11.36
C PRO A 331 21.16 0.55 -11.30
N ASP A 332 21.42 0.01 -10.10
CA ASP A 332 22.20 -1.21 -9.93
C ASP A 332 21.42 -2.44 -10.41
N TYR A 333 20.12 -2.49 -10.09
CA TYR A 333 19.26 -3.55 -10.60
C TYR A 333 19.06 -3.45 -12.12
N TYR A 334 18.91 -2.23 -12.66
CA TYR A 334 18.85 -2.04 -14.10
C TYR A 334 20.12 -2.53 -14.80
N LYS A 335 21.29 -2.20 -14.26
CA LYS A 335 22.59 -2.70 -14.76
C LYS A 335 22.66 -4.23 -14.73
N MET A 336 22.16 -4.85 -13.65
CA MET A 336 22.07 -6.32 -13.55
C MET A 336 21.17 -6.91 -14.64
N CYS A 337 20.05 -6.26 -14.96
CA CYS A 337 19.16 -6.68 -16.04
C CYS A 337 19.86 -6.63 -17.40
N LEU A 338 20.60 -5.55 -17.70
CA LEU A 338 21.38 -5.43 -18.93
C LEU A 338 22.48 -6.50 -19.03
N GLN A 339 23.21 -6.75 -17.94
CA GLN A 339 24.20 -7.85 -17.88
C GLN A 339 23.56 -9.23 -18.12
N THR A 340 22.33 -9.41 -17.64
CA THR A 340 21.57 -10.65 -17.89
C THR A 340 21.24 -10.80 -19.36
N VAL A 341 20.81 -9.74 -20.05
CA VAL A 341 20.56 -9.75 -21.50
C VAL A 341 21.83 -10.14 -22.26
N GLU A 342 22.98 -9.56 -21.92
CA GLU A 342 24.27 -9.87 -22.54
C GLU A 342 24.71 -11.32 -22.28
N THR A 343 24.64 -11.76 -21.02
CA THR A 343 25.07 -13.12 -20.60
C THR A 343 24.24 -14.20 -21.27
N LEU A 344 22.93 -13.99 -21.36
CA LEU A 344 22.01 -14.91 -22.02
C LEU A 344 21.99 -14.75 -23.54
N LYS A 345 22.70 -13.76 -24.09
CA LYS A 345 22.77 -13.44 -25.53
C LYS A 345 21.36 -13.21 -26.14
N LEU A 346 20.47 -12.58 -25.39
CA LEU A 346 19.11 -12.32 -25.84
C LEU A 346 19.13 -11.30 -26.99
N LYS A 347 18.25 -11.51 -27.97
CA LYS A 347 18.04 -10.58 -29.07
C LYS A 347 16.70 -9.87 -28.90
N ASN A 348 16.54 -8.72 -29.53
CA ASN A 348 15.26 -8.00 -29.59
C ASN A 348 14.64 -7.70 -28.19
N VAL A 349 15.48 -7.34 -27.21
CA VAL A 349 15.05 -6.86 -25.90
C VAL A 349 15.20 -5.35 -25.85
N GLU A 350 14.14 -4.64 -25.51
CA GLU A 350 14.09 -3.20 -25.44
C GLU A 350 13.63 -2.75 -24.03
N PHE A 351 14.35 -1.84 -23.40
CA PHE A 351 13.92 -1.11 -22.20
C PHE A 351 13.47 0.29 -22.61
N THR A 352 12.16 0.51 -22.66
CA THR A 352 11.60 1.73 -23.26
C THR A 352 11.68 2.97 -22.37
N GLY A 353 11.90 2.79 -21.05
CA GLY A 353 11.71 3.85 -20.07
C GLY A 353 10.23 4.20 -19.87
N SER A 354 9.99 5.38 -19.28
CA SER A 354 8.64 5.88 -19.03
C SER A 354 7.97 6.34 -20.33
N VAL A 355 6.92 5.65 -20.74
CA VAL A 355 6.14 5.96 -21.93
C VAL A 355 4.63 5.93 -21.63
N ASN A 356 3.82 6.51 -22.52
CA ASN A 356 2.37 6.37 -22.41
C ASN A 356 1.95 4.93 -22.78
N VAL A 357 1.53 4.17 -21.79
CA VAL A 357 1.19 2.75 -21.98
C VAL A 357 0.07 2.52 -23.00
N ALA A 358 -0.86 3.48 -23.15
CA ALA A 358 -1.94 3.38 -24.15
C ALA A 358 -1.42 3.38 -25.60
N GLU A 359 -0.23 3.94 -25.86
CA GLU A 359 0.42 3.96 -27.19
C GLU A 359 1.23 2.67 -27.45
N VAL A 360 1.59 1.96 -26.37
CA VAL A 360 2.42 0.74 -26.48
C VAL A 360 1.56 -0.52 -26.52
N PHE A 361 0.46 -0.58 -25.76
CA PHE A 361 -0.41 -1.78 -25.74
C PHE A 361 -0.88 -2.22 -27.14
N PRO A 362 -1.19 -1.32 -28.12
CA PRO A 362 -1.55 -1.76 -29.48
C PRO A 362 -0.49 -2.64 -30.15
N GLN A 363 0.78 -2.48 -29.77
CA GLN A 363 1.93 -3.18 -30.36
C GLN A 363 2.19 -4.55 -29.73
N LEU A 364 1.49 -4.89 -28.64
CA LEU A 364 1.76 -6.09 -27.85
C LEU A 364 0.79 -7.21 -28.17
N ASP A 365 1.30 -8.43 -28.31
CA ASP A 365 0.52 -9.67 -28.43
C ASP A 365 0.17 -10.28 -27.09
N ILE A 366 1.13 -10.24 -26.14
CA ILE A 366 1.04 -10.82 -24.81
C ILE A 366 1.67 -9.85 -23.81
N VAL A 367 1.06 -9.71 -22.64
CA VAL A 367 1.64 -8.90 -21.56
C VAL A 367 2.10 -9.79 -20.41
N LEU A 368 3.23 -9.46 -19.82
CA LEU A 368 3.84 -10.19 -18.71
C LEU A 368 3.85 -9.39 -17.41
N LEU A 369 3.71 -10.12 -16.30
CA LEU A 369 4.02 -9.63 -14.98
C LEU A 369 4.76 -10.73 -14.21
N SER A 370 6.05 -10.51 -13.92
CA SER A 370 6.94 -11.49 -13.23
C SER A 370 7.15 -11.20 -11.75
N SER A 371 6.42 -10.25 -11.19
CA SER A 371 6.62 -9.73 -9.83
C SER A 371 6.66 -10.82 -8.75
N ILE A 372 7.48 -10.59 -7.72
CA ILE A 372 7.55 -11.43 -6.51
C ILE A 372 6.42 -11.08 -5.54
N SER A 373 5.97 -9.83 -5.54
CA SER A 373 4.88 -9.35 -4.69
C SER A 373 4.12 -8.23 -5.37
N GLU A 374 2.80 -8.26 -5.25
CA GLU A 374 1.86 -7.23 -5.70
C GLU A 374 0.70 -7.12 -4.71
N GLY A 375 0.03 -5.97 -4.71
CA GLY A 375 -1.33 -5.86 -4.21
C GLY A 375 -2.32 -6.13 -5.35
N GLN A 376 -2.85 -5.04 -5.92
CA GLN A 376 -3.65 -5.10 -7.15
C GLN A 376 -2.88 -4.36 -8.26
N PRO A 377 -2.24 -5.09 -9.19
CA PRO A 377 -1.42 -4.47 -10.23
C PRO A 377 -2.28 -3.77 -11.29
N LEU A 378 -2.22 -2.44 -11.32
CA LEU A 378 -2.95 -1.63 -12.31
C LEU A 378 -2.53 -1.98 -13.74
N ALA A 379 -1.27 -2.35 -13.98
CA ALA A 379 -0.79 -2.76 -15.29
C ALA A 379 -1.59 -3.95 -15.87
N VAL A 380 -2.05 -4.87 -15.00
CA VAL A 380 -2.91 -5.99 -15.43
C VAL A 380 -4.27 -5.47 -15.86
N LEU A 381 -4.89 -4.58 -15.08
CA LEU A 381 -6.18 -3.97 -15.44
C LEU A 381 -6.08 -3.15 -16.71
N GLU A 382 -5.05 -2.34 -16.87
CA GLU A 382 -4.80 -1.50 -18.06
C GLU A 382 -4.60 -2.35 -19.32
N GLY A 383 -3.80 -3.41 -19.23
CA GLY A 383 -3.59 -4.30 -20.36
C GLY A 383 -4.84 -5.14 -20.71
N GLN A 384 -5.63 -5.56 -19.71
CA GLN A 384 -6.93 -6.19 -19.94
C GLN A 384 -7.92 -5.20 -20.58
N ALA A 385 -7.94 -3.93 -20.17
CA ALA A 385 -8.72 -2.89 -20.85
C ALA A 385 -8.29 -2.68 -22.31
N ALA A 386 -7.00 -2.88 -22.59
CA ALA A 386 -6.44 -2.90 -23.94
C ALA A 386 -6.67 -4.23 -24.70
N ARG A 387 -7.44 -5.16 -24.16
CA ARG A 387 -7.72 -6.51 -24.73
C ARG A 387 -6.45 -7.34 -24.96
N ARG A 388 -5.46 -7.25 -24.08
CA ARG A 388 -4.25 -8.06 -24.18
C ARG A 388 -4.28 -9.20 -23.16
N PRO A 389 -3.98 -10.44 -23.57
CA PRO A 389 -3.87 -11.58 -22.66
C PRO A 389 -2.62 -11.45 -21.80
N PHE A 390 -2.67 -11.98 -20.60
CA PHE A 390 -1.59 -11.90 -19.62
C PHE A 390 -0.96 -13.27 -19.31
N VAL A 391 0.34 -13.24 -18.99
CA VAL A 391 1.01 -14.28 -18.20
C VAL A 391 1.56 -13.60 -16.94
N THR A 392 1.03 -13.97 -15.78
CA THR A 392 1.38 -13.33 -14.50
C THR A 392 1.89 -14.35 -13.48
N THR A 393 2.66 -13.88 -12.52
CA THR A 393 2.95 -14.64 -11.29
C THR A 393 1.72 -14.64 -10.35
N ASP A 394 1.62 -15.67 -9.48
CA ASP A 394 0.54 -15.86 -8.50
C ASP A 394 0.80 -15.01 -7.25
N VAL A 395 0.67 -13.70 -7.38
CA VAL A 395 0.91 -12.72 -6.32
C VAL A 395 -0.26 -11.76 -6.19
N GLY A 396 -0.52 -11.29 -4.97
CA GLY A 396 -1.65 -10.38 -4.69
C GLY A 396 -2.97 -10.92 -5.20
N CYS A 397 -3.68 -10.12 -5.99
CA CYS A 397 -4.94 -10.51 -6.64
C CYS A 397 -4.78 -11.00 -8.08
N CYS A 398 -3.56 -11.24 -8.60
CA CYS A 398 -3.34 -11.63 -9.99
C CYS A 398 -4.18 -12.84 -10.41
N ARG A 399 -4.31 -13.86 -9.54
CA ARG A 399 -5.15 -15.03 -9.81
C ARG A 399 -6.62 -14.64 -10.08
N ALA A 400 -7.18 -13.77 -9.24
CA ALA A 400 -8.56 -13.30 -9.41
C ALA A 400 -8.71 -12.41 -10.65
N LEU A 401 -7.71 -11.58 -10.98
CA LEU A 401 -7.73 -10.77 -12.20
C LEU A 401 -7.66 -11.62 -13.48
N ILE A 402 -6.97 -12.77 -13.43
CA ILE A 402 -6.78 -13.64 -14.60
C ILE A 402 -7.88 -14.69 -14.74
N TYR A 403 -8.32 -15.32 -13.65
CA TYR A 403 -9.30 -16.40 -13.71
C TYR A 403 -10.72 -16.00 -13.30
N GLY A 404 -10.87 -14.81 -12.72
CA GLY A 404 -12.12 -14.34 -12.11
C GLY A 404 -12.16 -14.60 -10.62
N GLY A 405 -12.93 -13.80 -9.90
CA GLY A 405 -13.29 -14.02 -8.49
C GLY A 405 -14.46 -14.99 -8.38
N SER A 406 -14.96 -15.20 -7.15
CA SER A 406 -16.01 -16.17 -6.80
C SER A 406 -17.33 -16.00 -7.59
N ASN A 407 -17.57 -14.85 -8.19
CA ASN A 407 -18.79 -14.52 -8.95
C ASN A 407 -18.51 -14.22 -10.45
N ASP A 408 -17.35 -14.61 -10.98
CA ASP A 408 -16.97 -14.33 -12.37
C ASP A 408 -16.66 -15.62 -13.12
N ASP A 409 -17.61 -16.11 -13.87
CA ASP A 409 -17.53 -17.31 -14.71
C ASP A 409 -17.10 -17.02 -16.16
N SER A 410 -16.57 -15.81 -16.45
CA SER A 410 -16.18 -15.39 -17.81
C SER A 410 -15.04 -16.24 -18.41
N GLY A 411 -14.32 -16.96 -17.56
CA GLY A 411 -13.17 -17.79 -17.94
C GLY A 411 -11.83 -17.06 -17.86
N PRO A 412 -10.74 -17.65 -18.38
CA PRO A 412 -9.38 -17.10 -18.21
C PRO A 412 -9.10 -15.94 -19.15
N ALA A 413 -8.52 -14.85 -18.61
CA ALA A 413 -7.96 -13.72 -19.34
C ALA A 413 -6.46 -13.86 -19.63
N GLY A 414 -5.88 -15.04 -19.30
CA GLY A 414 -4.46 -15.30 -19.42
C GLY A 414 -4.04 -16.57 -18.67
N ALA A 415 -2.80 -16.58 -18.16
CA ALA A 415 -2.27 -17.65 -17.34
C ALA A 415 -1.57 -17.13 -16.09
N VAL A 416 -1.60 -17.91 -15.00
CA VAL A 416 -0.93 -17.61 -13.74
C VAL A 416 0.08 -18.70 -13.44
N VAL A 417 1.31 -18.31 -13.10
CA VAL A 417 2.42 -19.21 -12.78
C VAL A 417 2.99 -18.90 -11.39
N ALA A 418 3.75 -19.81 -10.81
CA ALA A 418 4.41 -19.52 -9.53
C ALA A 418 5.46 -18.40 -9.69
N PRO A 419 5.69 -17.56 -8.65
CA PRO A 419 6.79 -16.60 -8.65
C PRO A 419 8.13 -17.29 -8.94
N MET A 420 9.01 -16.64 -9.72
CA MET A 420 10.33 -17.11 -10.13
C MET A 420 10.33 -18.34 -11.05
N ASP A 421 9.18 -18.89 -11.45
CA ASP A 421 9.07 -20.02 -12.35
C ASP A 421 9.11 -19.56 -13.82
N TYR A 422 10.32 -19.25 -14.29
CA TYR A 422 10.55 -18.80 -15.68
C TYR A 422 10.24 -19.90 -16.72
N GLU A 423 10.34 -21.17 -16.36
CA GLU A 423 10.05 -22.27 -17.30
C GLU A 423 8.56 -22.39 -17.59
N GLN A 424 7.73 -22.34 -16.53
CA GLN A 424 6.28 -22.37 -16.70
C GLN A 424 5.78 -21.07 -17.37
N MET A 425 6.38 -19.92 -17.04
CA MET A 425 6.10 -18.65 -17.71
C MET A 425 6.37 -18.76 -19.22
N ALA A 426 7.53 -19.30 -19.61
CA ALA A 426 7.85 -19.52 -21.02
C ALA A 426 6.88 -20.46 -21.71
N LYS A 427 6.49 -21.58 -21.08
CA LYS A 427 5.50 -22.52 -21.64
C LYS A 427 4.17 -21.83 -21.94
N GLU A 428 3.67 -21.00 -21.02
CA GLU A 428 2.42 -20.29 -21.21
C GLU A 428 2.52 -19.23 -22.32
N ILE A 429 3.65 -18.51 -22.40
CA ILE A 429 3.92 -17.57 -23.50
C ILE A 429 3.93 -18.30 -24.84
N ILE A 430 4.63 -19.43 -24.93
CA ILE A 430 4.73 -20.23 -26.16
C ILE A 430 3.34 -20.79 -26.54
N ARG A 431 2.56 -21.26 -25.59
CA ARG A 431 1.18 -21.72 -25.81
C ARG A 431 0.31 -20.63 -26.42
N LEU A 432 0.39 -19.43 -25.84
CA LEU A 432 -0.35 -18.26 -26.37
C LEU A 432 0.21 -17.79 -27.70
N GLY A 433 1.53 -17.79 -27.88
CA GLY A 433 2.19 -17.41 -29.13
C GLY A 433 1.75 -18.26 -30.33
N LYS A 434 1.56 -19.58 -30.11
CA LYS A 434 1.11 -20.53 -31.14
C LYS A 434 -0.39 -20.49 -31.43
N ASN A 435 -1.21 -19.82 -30.61
CA ASN A 435 -2.67 -19.90 -30.69
C ASN A 435 -3.32 -18.51 -30.66
N PHE A 436 -3.39 -17.89 -31.82
CA PHE A 436 -4.01 -16.58 -31.97
C PHE A 436 -5.49 -16.54 -31.50
N PRO A 437 -6.38 -17.52 -31.89
CA PRO A 437 -7.75 -17.52 -31.40
C PRO A 437 -7.85 -17.51 -29.87
N LEU A 438 -6.96 -18.23 -29.19
CA LEU A 438 -6.88 -18.25 -27.72
C LEU A 438 -6.44 -16.89 -27.17
N ARG A 439 -5.39 -16.28 -27.75
CA ARG A 439 -4.93 -14.94 -27.36
C ARG A 439 -6.08 -13.92 -27.44
N ARG A 440 -6.77 -13.88 -28.58
CA ARG A 440 -7.90 -12.98 -28.81
C ARG A 440 -9.03 -13.21 -27.81
N LYS A 441 -9.43 -14.49 -27.58
CA LYS A 441 -10.46 -14.85 -26.61
C LYS A 441 -10.10 -14.36 -25.19
N MET A 442 -8.88 -14.64 -24.74
CA MET A 442 -8.42 -14.24 -23.39
C MET A 442 -8.36 -12.73 -23.26
N GLY A 443 -7.93 -12.00 -24.27
CA GLY A 443 -7.96 -10.53 -24.28
C GLY A 443 -9.37 -9.97 -24.13
N GLN A 444 -10.36 -10.57 -24.80
CA GLN A 444 -11.77 -10.18 -24.67
C GLN A 444 -12.35 -10.48 -23.29
N VAL A 445 -12.04 -11.64 -22.73
CA VAL A 445 -12.45 -11.99 -21.35
C VAL A 445 -11.88 -10.97 -20.35
N GLY A 446 -10.60 -10.59 -20.48
CA GLY A 446 -9.99 -9.57 -19.64
C GLY A 446 -10.70 -8.22 -19.73
N TRP A 447 -10.99 -7.77 -20.96
CA TRP A 447 -11.71 -6.53 -21.19
C TRP A 447 -13.10 -6.52 -20.54
N GLN A 448 -13.86 -7.62 -20.72
CA GLN A 448 -15.18 -7.76 -20.12
C GLN A 448 -15.11 -7.74 -18.59
N ARG A 449 -14.13 -8.41 -18.00
CA ARG A 449 -13.89 -8.42 -16.54
C ARG A 449 -13.64 -7.03 -16.01
N VAL A 450 -12.74 -6.26 -16.64
CA VAL A 450 -12.47 -4.88 -16.23
C VAL A 450 -13.72 -4.01 -16.36
N LYS A 451 -14.44 -4.13 -17.46
CA LYS A 451 -15.69 -3.39 -17.69
C LYS A 451 -16.75 -3.66 -16.63
N ASN A 452 -16.82 -4.89 -16.12
CA ASN A 452 -17.86 -5.29 -15.17
C ASN A 452 -17.54 -4.91 -13.71
N GLY A 453 -16.25 -4.81 -13.31
CA GLY A 453 -15.93 -4.68 -11.88
C GLY A 453 -14.74 -3.80 -11.54
N TYR A 454 -14.01 -3.24 -12.52
CA TYR A 454 -12.77 -2.52 -12.28
C TYR A 454 -12.70 -1.18 -13.01
N THR A 455 -13.85 -0.55 -13.25
CA THR A 455 -13.91 0.78 -13.86
C THR A 455 -13.74 1.87 -12.81
N TYR A 456 -13.29 3.04 -13.26
CA TYR A 456 -13.20 4.24 -12.43
C TYR A 456 -14.56 4.62 -11.83
N GLU A 457 -15.64 4.51 -12.61
CA GLU A 457 -17.00 4.83 -12.18
C GLU A 457 -17.46 3.88 -11.07
N TYR A 458 -17.22 2.58 -11.21
CA TYR A 458 -17.53 1.58 -10.17
C TYR A 458 -16.77 1.89 -8.86
N PHE A 459 -15.49 2.23 -8.98
CA PHE A 459 -14.65 2.61 -7.86
C PHE A 459 -15.20 3.85 -7.13
N ILE A 460 -15.48 4.94 -7.86
CA ILE A 460 -16.00 6.20 -7.30
C ILE A 460 -17.37 5.99 -6.67
N ASP A 461 -18.30 5.30 -7.35
CA ASP A 461 -19.64 5.02 -6.83
C ASP A 461 -19.61 4.15 -5.56
N SER A 462 -18.66 3.23 -5.46
CA SER A 462 -18.46 2.43 -4.26
C SER A 462 -18.07 3.29 -3.06
N TYR A 463 -17.11 4.21 -3.23
CA TYR A 463 -16.72 5.13 -2.15
C TYR A 463 -17.79 6.16 -1.83
N ARG A 464 -18.54 6.64 -2.81
CA ARG A 464 -19.71 7.51 -2.58
C ARG A 464 -20.74 6.85 -1.66
N LYS A 465 -21.07 5.57 -1.92
CA LYS A 465 -21.99 4.78 -1.08
C LYS A 465 -21.43 4.56 0.32
N ILE A 466 -20.12 4.28 0.46
CA ILE A 466 -19.47 4.12 1.76
C ILE A 466 -19.53 5.42 2.56
N PHE A 467 -19.21 6.55 1.97
CA PHE A 467 -19.26 7.84 2.65
C PHE A 467 -20.68 8.21 3.07
N GLN A 468 -21.68 7.97 2.22
CA GLN A 468 -23.11 8.16 2.56
C GLN A 468 -23.56 7.25 3.70
N GLN A 469 -23.14 5.98 3.71
CA GLN A 469 -23.45 5.04 4.78
C GLN A 469 -22.86 5.50 6.12
N LEU A 470 -21.62 6.00 6.13
CA LEU A 470 -20.96 6.46 7.35
C LEU A 470 -21.55 7.80 7.84
N GLU A 471 -21.97 8.69 6.95
CA GLU A 471 -22.69 9.93 7.30
C GLU A 471 -24.07 9.64 7.91
N GLY A 472 -24.77 8.61 7.39
CA GLY A 472 -26.09 8.21 7.89
C GLY A 472 -26.09 7.48 9.24
N ALA A 473 -24.95 6.90 9.63
CA ALA A 473 -24.81 6.19 10.90
C ALA A 473 -24.71 7.14 12.13
N GLU A 474 -24.57 8.45 11.92
CA GLU A 474 -24.58 9.48 12.97
C GLU A 474 -25.99 9.98 13.34
N LYS A 475 -27.01 9.60 12.57
CA LYS A 475 -28.41 9.95 12.80
C LYS A 475 -29.15 8.81 13.49
#